data_462cb6787300ae6e7d0554f2b6c1572d
#
_entry.id   462cb6787300ae6e7d0554f2b6c1572d
#
_cell.length_a   1.000
_cell.length_b   1.000
_cell.length_c   1.000
_cell.angle_alpha   90.00
_cell.angle_beta   90.00
_cell.angle_gamma   90.00
#
_symmetry.space_group_name_H-M   'P 1'
#
loop_
_entity.id
_entity.type
_entity.pdbx_description
1 polymer ?
#
loop_
_entity_poly.entity_id
_entity_poly.type
_entity_poly.pdbx_seq_one_letter_code
_entity_poly.pdbx_strand_id
1 'polypeptide(L)'
;MDLIKLYEIKKYALEQMEKWDLIAQGWSFVWDTRAVSRYGQCRYRSKEIGITKKLANTNTIEETKDVVLHEIAHALVGRGHGHDYVWKRMCRKVGAKPERCYTPEEKGGTVKTIKGKYKLINKDTGKVYRYYHRRPKNKDWSTRWLIGKKAETKGKLAVVPNI
;
A
#
# COMPACT_ATOMS: atom_id res chain seq x y z
N MET A 1 -16.78 10.77 1.33
CA MET A 1 -15.49 10.81 2.05
C MET A 1 -15.78 11.08 3.50
N ASP A 2 -15.38 10.16 4.38
CA ASP A 2 -15.64 10.26 5.82
C ASP A 2 -14.58 11.18 6.48
N LEU A 3 -14.98 12.42 6.74
CA LEU A 3 -14.08 13.44 7.30
C LEU A 3 -13.76 13.17 8.77
N ILE A 4 -14.69 12.59 9.53
CA ILE A 4 -14.50 12.26 10.95
C ILE A 4 -13.41 11.21 11.07
N LYS A 5 -13.52 10.14 10.30
CA LYS A 5 -12.53 9.07 10.23
C LYS A 5 -11.13 9.59 9.84
N LEU A 6 -11.05 10.45 8.84
CA LEU A 6 -9.77 11.02 8.41
C LEU A 6 -9.16 11.92 9.50
N TYR A 7 -9.99 12.66 10.22
CA TYR A 7 -9.55 13.47 11.36
C TYR A 7 -8.97 12.59 12.48
N GLU A 8 -9.66 11.52 12.87
CA GLU A 8 -9.20 10.57 13.89
C GLU A 8 -7.87 9.92 13.54
N ILE A 9 -7.71 9.49 12.28
CA ILE A 9 -6.46 8.90 11.79
C ILE A 9 -5.32 9.93 11.86
N LYS A 10 -5.56 11.17 11.42
CA LYS A 10 -4.55 12.23 11.47
C LYS A 10 -4.16 12.56 12.90
N LYS A 11 -5.14 12.69 13.79
CA LYS A 11 -4.92 12.94 15.23
C LYS A 11 -4.04 11.83 15.82
N TYR A 12 -4.42 10.57 15.62
CA TYR A 12 -3.63 9.42 16.05
C TYR A 12 -2.20 9.44 15.49
N ALA A 13 -2.03 9.74 14.20
CA ALA A 13 -0.71 9.81 13.59
C ALA A 13 0.19 10.87 14.26
N LEU A 14 -0.34 12.06 14.51
CA LEU A 14 0.41 13.13 15.18
C LEU A 14 0.76 12.75 16.62
N GLU A 15 -0.15 12.16 17.38
CA GLU A 15 0.11 11.67 18.75
C GLU A 15 1.22 10.62 18.77
N GLN A 16 1.21 9.66 17.81
CA GLN A 16 2.27 8.66 17.71
C GLN A 16 3.61 9.27 17.26
N MET A 17 3.60 10.20 16.32
CA MET A 17 4.81 10.90 15.88
C MET A 17 5.43 11.74 17.01
N GLU A 18 4.61 12.37 17.84
CA GLU A 18 5.08 13.10 19.03
C GLU A 18 5.66 12.13 20.07
N LYS A 19 4.94 11.05 20.40
CA LYS A 19 5.40 10.00 21.32
C LYS A 19 6.78 9.45 20.97
N TRP A 20 7.10 9.36 19.68
CA TRP A 20 8.36 8.84 19.17
C TRP A 20 9.35 9.94 18.77
N ASP A 21 9.11 11.17 19.22
CA ASP A 21 9.98 12.33 19.03
C ASP A 21 10.24 12.74 17.56
N LEU A 22 9.39 12.25 16.63
CA LEU A 22 9.53 12.54 15.22
C LEU A 22 9.15 13.98 14.88
N ILE A 23 8.18 14.57 15.57
CA ILE A 23 7.77 15.97 15.38
C ILE A 23 8.94 16.90 15.70
N ALA A 24 9.61 16.72 16.85
CA ALA A 24 10.78 17.51 17.25
C ALA A 24 11.95 17.34 16.26
N GLN A 25 12.06 16.18 15.62
CA GLN A 25 13.03 15.93 14.57
C GLN A 25 12.64 16.52 13.20
N GLY A 26 11.52 17.25 13.11
CA GLY A 26 11.04 17.92 11.90
C GLY A 26 10.27 17.04 10.92
N TRP A 27 9.75 15.89 11.37
CA TRP A 27 8.84 15.07 10.58
C TRP A 27 7.42 15.63 10.60
N SER A 28 6.72 15.47 9.49
CA SER A 28 5.32 15.90 9.34
C SER A 28 4.43 14.78 8.79
N PHE A 29 3.15 14.85 9.10
CA PHE A 29 2.13 13.96 8.54
C PHE A 29 1.53 14.59 7.28
N VAL A 30 1.36 13.80 6.22
CA VAL A 30 0.73 14.23 4.97
C VAL A 30 -0.29 13.21 4.45
N TRP A 31 -1.42 13.71 3.92
CA TRP A 31 -2.32 12.88 3.14
C TRP A 31 -1.82 12.74 1.70
N ASP A 32 -1.48 11.51 1.26
CA ASP A 32 -1.20 11.25 -0.15
C ASP A 32 -2.52 11.10 -0.90
N THR A 33 -2.85 12.12 -1.70
CA THR A 33 -4.08 12.16 -2.52
C THR A 33 -3.92 11.54 -3.90
N ARG A 34 -2.68 11.25 -4.32
CA ARG A 34 -2.35 10.72 -5.65
C ARG A 34 -2.16 9.22 -5.67
N ALA A 35 -1.67 8.65 -4.57
CA ALA A 35 -1.43 7.21 -4.49
C ALA A 35 -2.74 6.43 -4.53
N VAL A 36 -2.70 5.24 -5.15
CA VAL A 36 -3.83 4.33 -5.30
C VAL A 36 -3.45 2.86 -5.09
N SER A 37 -2.15 2.56 -5.01
CA SER A 37 -1.62 1.19 -4.91
C SER A 37 -0.76 0.93 -3.69
N ARG A 38 -0.28 1.97 -3.01
CA ARG A 38 0.43 1.87 -1.74
C ARG A 38 -0.42 2.47 -0.63
N TYR A 39 -0.36 1.92 0.56
CA TYR A 39 -1.16 2.37 1.68
C TYR A 39 -0.52 3.57 2.40
N GLY A 40 0.79 3.49 2.62
CA GLY A 40 1.60 4.55 3.21
C GLY A 40 2.93 4.73 2.51
N GLN A 41 3.69 5.71 2.93
CA GLN A 41 5.06 5.96 2.50
C GLN A 41 5.82 6.82 3.51
N CYS A 42 6.95 6.34 3.98
CA CYS A 42 7.95 7.13 4.68
C CYS A 42 8.84 7.85 3.67
N ARG A 43 8.84 9.19 3.66
CA ARG A 43 9.64 10.02 2.77
C ARG A 43 10.80 10.65 3.54
N TYR A 44 11.94 10.01 3.53
CA TYR A 44 13.11 10.43 4.32
C TYR A 44 13.66 11.81 3.94
N ARG A 45 13.64 12.17 2.65
CA ARG A 45 14.20 13.45 2.18
C ARG A 45 13.39 14.64 2.68
N SER A 46 12.07 14.54 2.61
CA SER A 46 11.16 15.60 3.07
C SER A 46 10.71 15.42 4.51
N LYS A 47 11.15 14.34 5.19
CA LYS A 47 10.71 13.97 6.55
C LYS A 47 9.19 13.94 6.68
N GLU A 48 8.53 13.16 5.80
CA GLU A 48 7.07 13.03 5.80
C GLU A 48 6.62 11.59 6.01
N ILE A 49 5.63 11.43 6.87
CA ILE A 49 4.82 10.21 6.98
C ILE A 49 3.56 10.42 6.14
N GLY A 50 3.52 9.76 4.98
CA GLY A 50 2.40 9.87 4.04
C GLY A 50 1.43 8.69 4.14
N ILE A 51 0.14 8.96 4.29
CA ILE A 51 -0.93 7.94 4.26
C ILE A 51 -1.84 8.20 3.07
N THR A 52 -2.17 7.16 2.31
CA THR A 52 -3.00 7.28 1.13
C THR A 52 -4.46 7.51 1.51
N LYS A 53 -4.93 8.74 1.26
CA LYS A 53 -6.26 9.22 1.66
C LYS A 53 -7.41 8.32 1.17
N LYS A 54 -7.34 7.87 -0.09
CA LYS A 54 -8.35 6.98 -0.69
C LYS A 54 -8.41 5.63 0.01
N LEU A 55 -7.27 5.01 0.29
CA LEU A 55 -7.21 3.71 0.97
C LEU A 55 -7.61 3.82 2.44
N ALA A 56 -7.20 4.88 3.14
CA ALA A 56 -7.64 5.16 4.50
C ALA A 56 -9.17 5.28 4.59
N ASN A 57 -9.80 5.90 3.61
CA ASN A 57 -11.25 6.05 3.58
C ASN A 57 -11.99 4.73 3.29
N THR A 58 -11.36 3.81 2.55
CA THR A 58 -11.96 2.53 2.15
C THR A 58 -11.80 1.44 3.23
N ASN A 59 -10.72 1.49 3.99
CA ASN A 59 -10.36 0.48 4.99
C ASN A 59 -10.74 0.92 6.41
N THR A 60 -10.60 0.07 7.42
CA THR A 60 -10.93 0.39 8.81
C THR A 60 -9.95 1.41 9.41
N ILE A 61 -10.35 2.02 10.53
CA ILE A 61 -9.47 2.93 11.29
C ILE A 61 -8.27 2.14 11.82
N GLU A 62 -8.49 0.95 12.35
CA GLU A 62 -7.48 0.08 12.94
C GLU A 62 -6.42 -0.33 11.91
N GLU A 63 -6.85 -0.75 10.72
CA GLU A 63 -5.94 -1.07 9.62
C GLU A 63 -5.10 0.15 9.21
N THR A 64 -5.71 1.32 9.17
CA THR A 64 -4.99 2.55 8.81
C THR A 64 -4.05 3.02 9.93
N LYS A 65 -4.42 2.86 11.20
CA LYS A 65 -3.53 3.11 12.34
C LYS A 65 -2.29 2.21 12.32
N ASP A 66 -2.46 0.93 11.97
CA ASP A 66 -1.34 0.01 11.80
C ASP A 66 -0.39 0.46 10.67
N VAL A 67 -0.94 0.98 9.55
CA VAL A 67 -0.12 1.60 8.49
C VAL A 67 0.66 2.82 8.99
N VAL A 68 0.05 3.67 9.80
CA VAL A 68 0.76 4.83 10.41
C VAL A 68 1.97 4.35 11.21
N LEU A 69 1.78 3.35 12.07
CA LEU A 69 2.88 2.79 12.87
C LEU A 69 3.95 2.12 12.01
N HIS A 70 3.57 1.46 10.92
CA HIS A 70 4.48 0.89 9.92
C HIS A 70 5.41 1.97 9.32
N GLU A 71 4.86 3.09 8.90
CA GLU A 71 5.65 4.20 8.34
C GLU A 71 6.49 4.92 9.42
N ILE A 72 5.99 5.02 10.65
CA ILE A 72 6.76 5.50 11.81
C ILE A 72 7.95 4.59 12.07
N ALA A 73 7.77 3.26 12.03
CA ALA A 73 8.87 2.32 12.19
C ALA A 73 9.97 2.54 11.14
N HIS A 74 9.60 2.81 9.87
CA HIS A 74 10.57 3.20 8.84
C HIS A 74 11.32 4.49 9.20
N ALA A 75 10.62 5.53 9.66
CA ALA A 75 11.23 6.79 10.04
C ALA A 75 12.26 6.61 11.17
N LEU A 76 11.94 5.78 12.18
CA LEU A 76 12.77 5.53 13.35
C LEU A 76 14.03 4.71 13.05
N VAL A 77 13.96 3.73 12.14
CA VAL A 77 15.14 2.93 11.78
C VAL A 77 16.02 3.63 10.73
N GLY A 78 15.48 4.60 10.02
CA GLY A 78 16.20 5.35 9.00
C GLY A 78 16.38 4.63 7.66
N ARG A 79 17.15 5.25 6.77
CA ARG A 79 17.47 4.70 5.45
C ARG A 79 18.35 3.46 5.57
N GLY A 80 18.19 2.56 4.59
CA GLY A 80 18.99 1.32 4.52
C GLY A 80 18.30 0.12 5.15
N HIS A 81 17.29 0.34 5.99
CA HIS A 81 16.44 -0.70 6.54
C HIS A 81 15.10 -0.70 5.80
N GLY A 82 14.93 -1.68 4.88
CA GLY A 82 13.63 -1.93 4.25
C GLY A 82 12.70 -2.65 5.23
N HIS A 83 12.27 -3.87 4.89
CA HIS A 83 11.49 -4.71 5.81
C HIS A 83 12.37 -5.83 6.41
N ASP A 84 13.60 -5.48 6.79
CA ASP A 84 14.57 -6.38 7.39
C ASP A 84 14.31 -6.65 8.89
N TYR A 85 15.23 -7.34 9.54
CA TYR A 85 15.11 -7.68 10.97
C TYR A 85 15.05 -6.41 11.86
N VAL A 86 15.83 -5.38 11.54
CA VAL A 86 15.88 -4.12 12.33
C VAL A 86 14.52 -3.43 12.25
N TRP A 87 13.97 -3.27 11.06
CA TRP A 87 12.65 -2.71 10.88
C TRP A 87 11.54 -3.56 11.55
N LYS A 88 11.57 -4.89 11.41
CA LYS A 88 10.59 -5.78 12.06
C LYS A 88 10.62 -5.67 13.59
N ARG A 89 11.81 -5.52 14.18
CA ARG A 89 11.96 -5.28 15.61
C ARG A 89 11.35 -3.94 16.02
N MET A 90 11.57 -2.89 15.21
CA MET A 90 10.97 -1.57 15.45
C MET A 90 9.43 -1.62 15.31
N CYS A 91 8.88 -2.32 14.30
CA CYS A 91 7.43 -2.53 14.20
C CYS A 91 6.83 -3.08 15.48
N ARG A 92 7.40 -4.15 16.04
CA ARG A 92 6.94 -4.71 17.33
C ARG A 92 7.03 -3.69 18.47
N LYS A 93 8.09 -2.87 18.49
CA LYS A 93 8.29 -1.84 19.51
C LYS A 93 7.25 -0.72 19.45
N VAL A 94 6.87 -0.29 18.25
CA VAL A 94 5.84 0.74 18.06
C VAL A 94 4.40 0.19 18.10
N GLY A 95 4.23 -1.14 18.08
CA GLY A 95 2.93 -1.81 18.08
C GLY A 95 2.34 -2.07 16.69
N ALA A 96 3.15 -2.00 15.63
CA ALA A 96 2.74 -2.36 14.27
C ALA A 96 2.96 -3.85 13.98
N LYS A 97 2.19 -4.38 13.03
CA LYS A 97 2.44 -5.71 12.48
C LYS A 97 3.75 -5.72 11.69
N PRO A 98 4.68 -6.67 11.96
CA PRO A 98 6.00 -6.71 11.30
C PRO A 98 5.92 -7.38 9.91
N GLU A 99 4.93 -6.99 9.11
CA GLU A 99 4.64 -7.54 7.78
C GLU A 99 5.04 -6.54 6.70
N ARG A 100 5.70 -7.03 5.64
CA ARG A 100 6.18 -6.20 4.55
C ARG A 100 5.05 -5.48 3.80
N CYS A 101 3.96 -6.19 3.55
CA CYS A 101 2.82 -5.70 2.78
C CYS A 101 1.54 -6.20 3.42
N TYR A 102 0.52 -5.37 3.35
CA TYR A 102 -0.84 -5.78 3.70
C TYR A 102 -1.36 -6.76 2.66
N THR A 103 -2.03 -7.81 3.12
CA THR A 103 -2.65 -8.79 2.24
C THR A 103 -4.01 -8.24 1.77
N PRO A 104 -4.20 -8.02 0.45
CA PRO A 104 -5.49 -7.60 -0.08
C PRO A 104 -6.58 -8.66 0.13
N GLU A 105 -7.85 -8.24 0.23
CA GLU A 105 -9.01 -9.16 0.34
C GLU A 105 -9.02 -10.21 -0.78
N GLU A 106 -8.67 -9.82 -2.02
CA GLU A 106 -8.62 -10.74 -3.16
C GLU A 106 -7.59 -11.87 -3.00
N LYS A 107 -6.72 -11.76 -1.99
CA LYS A 107 -5.70 -12.76 -1.62
C LYS A 107 -5.93 -13.36 -0.24
N GLY A 108 -7.14 -13.24 0.30
CA GLY A 108 -7.51 -13.76 1.62
C GLY A 108 -7.13 -12.86 2.80
N GLY A 109 -6.72 -11.61 2.55
CA GLY A 109 -6.49 -10.60 3.59
C GLY A 109 -7.73 -9.75 3.89
N THR A 110 -7.54 -8.71 4.69
CA THR A 110 -8.63 -7.80 5.12
C THR A 110 -8.60 -6.45 4.40
N VAL A 111 -7.49 -6.12 3.74
CA VAL A 111 -7.29 -4.80 3.14
C VAL A 111 -7.99 -4.66 1.79
N LYS A 112 -8.91 -3.72 1.71
CA LYS A 112 -9.58 -3.34 0.46
C LYS A 112 -8.64 -2.54 -0.43
N THR A 113 -8.46 -3.00 -1.66
CA THR A 113 -7.65 -2.32 -2.66
C THR A 113 -8.52 -1.51 -3.62
N ILE A 114 -7.94 -0.45 -4.20
CA ILE A 114 -8.61 0.34 -5.23
C ILE A 114 -8.36 -0.33 -6.57
N LYS A 115 -9.40 -0.94 -7.14
CA LYS A 115 -9.33 -1.56 -8.46
C LYS A 115 -9.00 -0.50 -9.52
N GLY A 116 -8.04 -0.82 -10.39
CA GLY A 116 -7.63 0.06 -11.47
C GLY A 116 -8.62 0.08 -12.63
N LYS A 117 -8.46 1.06 -13.54
CA LYS A 117 -9.29 1.22 -14.74
C LYS A 117 -9.14 0.08 -15.76
N TYR A 118 -8.09 -0.72 -15.64
CA TYR A 118 -7.78 -1.85 -16.52
C TYR A 118 -7.48 -3.09 -15.70
N LYS A 119 -7.77 -4.26 -16.26
CA LYS A 119 -7.46 -5.56 -15.65
C LYS A 119 -6.73 -6.47 -16.63
N LEU A 120 -5.74 -7.22 -16.13
CA LEU A 120 -5.09 -8.29 -16.86
C LEU A 120 -5.87 -9.57 -16.61
N ILE A 121 -6.37 -10.17 -17.68
CA ILE A 121 -7.18 -11.37 -17.63
C ILE A 121 -6.58 -12.50 -18.44
N ASN A 122 -6.96 -13.73 -18.14
CA ASN A 122 -6.90 -14.84 -19.08
C ASN A 122 -8.14 -14.75 -20.00
N LYS A 123 -7.93 -14.67 -21.31
CA LYS A 123 -9.01 -14.53 -22.31
C LYS A 123 -9.96 -15.73 -22.33
N ASP A 124 -9.45 -16.92 -22.05
CA ASP A 124 -10.22 -18.16 -22.14
C ASP A 124 -11.11 -18.38 -20.90
N THR A 125 -10.60 -18.02 -19.73
CA THR A 125 -11.27 -18.29 -18.44
C THR A 125 -11.90 -17.03 -17.79
N GLY A 126 -11.58 -15.84 -18.29
CA GLY A 126 -11.98 -14.58 -17.66
C GLY A 126 -11.25 -14.26 -16.34
N LYS A 127 -10.37 -15.17 -15.87
CA LYS A 127 -9.68 -15.01 -14.59
C LYS A 127 -8.84 -13.75 -14.56
N VAL A 128 -9.04 -12.90 -13.55
CA VAL A 128 -8.30 -11.64 -13.34
C VAL A 128 -7.03 -11.93 -12.54
N TYR A 129 -5.91 -11.45 -13.03
CA TYR A 129 -4.61 -11.59 -12.35
C TYR A 129 -4.10 -10.30 -11.74
N ARG A 130 -4.43 -9.14 -12.35
CA ARG A 130 -3.91 -7.85 -11.90
C ARG A 130 -4.77 -6.70 -12.38
N TYR A 131 -4.84 -5.63 -11.57
CA TYR A 131 -5.42 -4.35 -11.95
C TYR A 131 -4.34 -3.32 -12.24
N TYR A 132 -4.61 -2.40 -13.19
CA TYR A 132 -3.75 -1.28 -13.55
C TYR A 132 -4.55 0.02 -13.54
N HIS A 133 -4.01 1.08 -12.96
CA HIS A 133 -4.62 2.42 -12.99
C HIS A 133 -4.39 3.14 -14.31
N ARG A 134 -3.33 2.78 -15.04
CA ARG A 134 -3.03 3.22 -16.40
C ARG A 134 -2.86 2.01 -17.28
N ARG A 135 -3.30 2.10 -18.53
CA ARG A 135 -3.09 1.02 -19.51
C ARG A 135 -1.58 0.80 -19.70
N PRO A 136 -1.06 -0.42 -19.53
CA PRO A 136 0.33 -0.72 -19.82
C PRO A 136 0.66 -0.40 -21.27
N LYS A 137 1.70 0.43 -21.49
CA LYS A 137 2.13 0.81 -22.84
C LYS A 137 2.79 -0.36 -23.55
N ASN A 138 2.49 -0.50 -24.86
CA ASN A 138 3.21 -1.33 -25.84
C ASN A 138 3.64 -2.73 -25.37
N LYS A 139 2.78 -3.45 -24.68
CA LYS A 139 3.04 -4.85 -24.30
C LYS A 139 2.16 -5.77 -25.12
N ASP A 140 2.79 -6.55 -26.00
CA ASP A 140 2.10 -7.69 -26.59
C ASP A 140 1.93 -8.78 -25.53
N TRP A 141 0.70 -8.91 -25.07
CA TRP A 141 0.35 -9.89 -24.03
C TRP A 141 0.15 -11.29 -24.61
N SER A 142 0.03 -11.43 -25.93
CA SER A 142 -0.14 -12.73 -26.60
C SER A 142 1.12 -13.60 -26.51
N THR A 143 2.31 -12.97 -26.40
CA THR A 143 3.59 -13.65 -26.29
C THR A 143 4.06 -13.84 -24.84
N ARG A 144 3.34 -13.26 -23.87
CA ARG A 144 3.75 -13.21 -22.46
C ARG A 144 3.05 -14.27 -21.61
N TRP A 145 3.66 -14.53 -20.46
CA TRP A 145 3.11 -15.37 -19.41
C TRP A 145 3.46 -14.84 -18.03
N LEU A 146 2.74 -15.30 -17.01
CA LEU A 146 3.04 -15.00 -15.61
C LEU A 146 4.03 -16.03 -15.05
N ILE A 147 5.01 -15.55 -14.28
CA ILE A 147 6.00 -16.41 -13.60
C ILE A 147 5.25 -17.40 -12.69
N GLY A 148 5.62 -18.67 -12.75
CA GLY A 148 4.94 -19.74 -12.02
C GLY A 148 3.60 -20.22 -12.61
N LYS A 149 3.09 -19.56 -13.69
CA LYS A 149 1.80 -19.88 -14.33
C LYS A 149 1.91 -19.93 -15.85
N LYS A 150 3.05 -20.39 -16.38
CA LYS A 150 3.32 -20.38 -17.83
C LYS A 150 2.29 -21.20 -18.61
N ALA A 151 2.02 -22.45 -18.18
CA ALA A 151 1.06 -23.32 -18.85
C ALA A 151 -0.36 -22.73 -18.89
N GLU A 152 -0.79 -22.05 -17.81
CA GLU A 152 -2.11 -21.44 -17.70
C GLU A 152 -2.24 -20.15 -18.52
N THR A 153 -1.15 -19.39 -18.70
CA THR A 153 -1.23 -17.97 -19.12
C THR A 153 -0.50 -17.64 -20.42
N LYS A 154 0.37 -18.52 -20.95
CA LYS A 154 1.09 -18.27 -22.22
C LYS A 154 0.11 -18.15 -23.39
N GLY A 155 0.16 -17.05 -24.12
CA GLY A 155 -0.72 -16.76 -25.25
C GLY A 155 -2.16 -16.39 -24.91
N LYS A 156 -2.52 -16.42 -23.61
CA LYS A 156 -3.90 -16.25 -23.13
C LYS A 156 -4.15 -14.96 -22.38
N LEU A 157 -3.14 -14.11 -22.23
CA LEU A 157 -3.26 -12.85 -21.47
C LEU A 157 -3.80 -11.71 -22.34
N ALA A 158 -4.66 -10.90 -21.76
CA ALA A 158 -5.12 -9.63 -22.34
C ALA A 158 -5.33 -8.56 -21.26
N VAL A 159 -5.10 -7.30 -21.62
CA VAL A 159 -5.45 -6.14 -20.78
C VAL A 159 -6.73 -5.53 -21.34
N VAL A 160 -7.77 -5.54 -20.52
CA VAL A 160 -9.11 -5.03 -20.88
C VAL A 160 -9.53 -3.92 -19.90
N PRO A 161 -10.48 -3.04 -20.28
CA PRO A 161 -11.08 -2.11 -19.35
C PRO A 161 -11.73 -2.86 -18.18
N ASN A 162 -11.66 -2.25 -16.99
CA ASN A 162 -12.37 -2.73 -15.81
C ASN A 162 -13.64 -1.89 -15.65
N ILE A 163 -14.66 -2.29 -16.41
CA ILE A 163 -15.99 -1.67 -16.41
C ILE A 163 -16.79 -2.25 -15.27
#